data_026407b2f66aa834df9b59711a564c48
#
_entry.id   026407b2f66aa834df9b59711a564c48
#
_cell.length_a   1.000
_cell.length_b   1.000
_cell.length_c   1.000
_cell.angle_alpha   90.00
_cell.angle_beta   90.00
_cell.angle_gamma   90.00
#
_symmetry.space_group_name_H-M   'P 1'
#
loop_
_entity.id
_entity.type
_entity.pdbx_description
1 polymer ?
#
loop_
_entity_poly.entity_id
_entity_poly.type
_entity_poly.pdbx_seq_one_letter_code
_entity_poly.pdbx_strand_id
1 'polypeptide(L)'
;MATINLSEYKELNISNIETFKVAIVVAEWNAFITENLLKGCEEILLKEGVKQENIKIVRVPGAFELSYASMQLCKSQKYDAVVAIGCVIRGETAHFDFVCSGVTQGITLCNTQTDTPTIFCLLTDDHKEQSIARSGGSLGNKGIEAGVTALKMIDLRRQMK
;
A
#
# COMPACT_ATOMS: atom_id res chain seq x y z
N MET A 1 11.00 9.26 -8.92
CA MET A 1 10.00 9.17 -7.83
C MET A 1 9.55 10.58 -7.49
N ALA A 2 8.26 10.76 -7.25
CA ALA A 2 7.74 12.07 -6.87
C ALA A 2 8.34 12.50 -5.53
N THR A 3 8.98 13.64 -5.50
CA THR A 3 9.64 14.21 -4.31
C THR A 3 8.88 15.43 -3.78
N ILE A 4 7.75 15.78 -4.40
CA ILE A 4 7.00 16.97 -4.04
C ILE A 4 5.97 16.53 -2.99
N ASN A 5 4.77 16.53 -3.09
CA ASN A 5 3.84 16.19 -2.03
C ASN A 5 3.14 14.84 -2.33
N LEU A 6 3.36 13.83 -1.48
CA LEU A 6 2.80 12.49 -1.64
C LEU A 6 1.27 12.44 -1.44
N SER A 7 0.67 13.52 -0.95
CA SER A 7 -0.78 13.65 -0.78
C SER A 7 -1.47 14.33 -1.98
N GLU A 8 -0.70 14.89 -2.92
CA GLU A 8 -1.25 15.55 -4.10
C GLU A 8 -1.54 14.55 -5.21
N TYR A 9 -2.73 14.63 -5.78
CA TYR A 9 -3.15 13.84 -6.92
C TYR A 9 -4.15 14.62 -7.79
N LYS A 10 -4.25 14.23 -9.05
CA LYS A 10 -5.27 14.77 -9.95
C LYS A 10 -6.61 14.08 -9.69
N GLU A 11 -7.70 14.80 -9.90
CA GLU A 11 -9.06 14.27 -9.84
C GLU A 11 -9.18 12.94 -10.59
N LEU A 12 -9.86 11.99 -9.96
CA LEU A 12 -10.06 10.64 -10.51
C LEU A 12 -11.38 10.58 -11.25
N ASN A 13 -11.32 10.39 -12.56
CA ASN A 13 -12.52 10.16 -13.39
C ASN A 13 -12.76 8.65 -13.53
N ILE A 14 -13.10 7.99 -12.42
CA ILE A 14 -13.31 6.53 -12.35
C ILE A 14 -14.77 6.28 -12.00
N SER A 15 -15.43 5.39 -12.75
CA SER A 15 -16.83 5.03 -12.53
C SER A 15 -16.97 3.85 -11.58
N ASN A 16 -18.10 3.81 -10.84
CA ASN A 16 -18.49 2.70 -9.97
C ASN A 16 -17.49 2.37 -8.84
N ILE A 17 -16.77 3.37 -8.34
CA ILE A 17 -15.78 3.22 -7.24
C ILE A 17 -16.41 2.58 -6.00
N GLU A 18 -17.69 2.83 -5.74
CA GLU A 18 -18.46 2.28 -4.62
C GLU A 18 -18.55 0.74 -4.64
N THR A 19 -18.25 0.12 -5.79
CA THR A 19 -18.23 -1.34 -5.96
C THR A 19 -16.85 -1.96 -5.72
N PHE A 20 -15.80 -1.14 -5.62
CA PHE A 20 -14.42 -1.62 -5.46
C PHE A 20 -14.21 -2.26 -4.10
N LYS A 21 -13.51 -3.39 -4.08
CA LYS A 21 -13.12 -4.11 -2.87
C LYS A 21 -11.61 -4.07 -2.71
N VAL A 22 -11.14 -3.44 -1.66
CA VAL A 22 -9.71 -3.25 -1.41
C VAL A 22 -9.30 -3.95 -0.12
N ALA A 23 -8.26 -4.77 -0.18
CA ALA A 23 -7.60 -5.28 1.02
C ALA A 23 -6.36 -4.45 1.32
N ILE A 24 -6.13 -4.14 2.59
CA ILE A 24 -4.93 -3.44 3.06
C ILE A 24 -4.22 -4.37 4.03
N VAL A 25 -2.99 -4.78 3.70
CA VAL A 25 -2.11 -5.52 4.60
C VAL A 25 -1.17 -4.51 5.25
N VAL A 26 -1.15 -4.46 6.58
CA VAL A 26 -0.34 -3.50 7.32
C VAL A 26 0.59 -4.19 8.30
N ALA A 27 1.88 -3.84 8.26
CA ALA A 27 2.87 -4.33 9.21
C ALA A 27 2.74 -3.62 10.57
N GLU A 28 2.79 -4.40 11.67
CA GLU A 28 2.68 -3.88 13.03
C GLU A 28 3.97 -3.18 13.50
N TRP A 29 5.13 -3.68 13.06
CA TRP A 29 6.40 -3.04 13.38
C TRP A 29 6.50 -1.65 12.75
N ASN A 30 7.09 -0.71 13.49
CA ASN A 30 7.09 0.72 13.18
C ASN A 30 5.67 1.32 13.10
N ALA A 31 4.79 0.92 14.05
CA ALA A 31 3.38 1.33 14.07
C ALA A 31 3.17 2.85 14.02
N PHE A 32 4.08 3.64 14.62
CA PHE A 32 4.05 5.11 14.56
C PHE A 32 4.15 5.68 13.12
N ILE A 33 4.56 4.85 12.16
CA ILE A 33 4.59 5.17 10.72
C ILE A 33 3.47 4.45 9.99
N THR A 34 3.36 3.10 10.17
CA THR A 34 2.43 2.29 9.39
C THR A 34 0.97 2.63 9.66
N GLU A 35 0.60 3.02 10.88
CA GLU A 35 -0.75 3.47 11.21
C GLU A 35 -1.10 4.81 10.51
N ASN A 36 -0.14 5.73 10.40
CA ASN A 36 -0.36 6.96 9.65
C ASN A 36 -0.53 6.71 8.14
N LEU A 37 0.23 5.75 7.58
CA LEU A 37 0.07 5.33 6.20
C LEU A 37 -1.29 4.66 5.98
N LEU A 38 -1.69 3.76 6.89
CA LEU A 38 -2.99 3.11 6.87
C LEU A 38 -4.12 4.14 6.88
N LYS A 39 -4.08 5.08 7.83
CA LYS A 39 -5.06 6.17 7.93
C LYS A 39 -5.17 6.96 6.64
N GLY A 40 -4.05 7.38 6.05
CA GLY A 40 -4.05 8.11 4.79
C GLY A 40 -4.63 7.29 3.63
N CYS A 41 -4.35 5.97 3.58
CA CYS A 41 -4.90 5.07 2.58
C CYS A 41 -6.41 4.89 2.73
N GLU A 42 -6.90 4.66 3.95
CA GLU A 42 -8.34 4.52 4.21
C GLU A 42 -9.10 5.82 3.91
N GLU A 43 -8.60 6.96 4.39
CA GLU A 43 -9.22 8.27 4.19
C GLU A 43 -9.41 8.58 2.69
N ILE A 44 -8.41 8.31 1.86
CA ILE A 44 -8.53 8.58 0.42
C ILE A 44 -9.48 7.60 -0.27
N LEU A 45 -9.46 6.31 0.08
CA LEU A 45 -10.39 5.34 -0.48
C LEU A 45 -11.84 5.71 -0.17
N LEU A 46 -12.14 6.09 1.07
CA LEU A 46 -13.47 6.54 1.49
C LEU A 46 -13.88 7.85 0.81
N LYS A 47 -12.97 8.82 0.75
CA LYS A 47 -13.21 10.12 0.10
C LYS A 47 -13.58 9.97 -1.37
N GLU A 48 -12.92 9.05 -2.07
CA GLU A 48 -13.20 8.78 -3.49
C GLU A 48 -14.41 7.87 -3.72
N GLY A 49 -15.04 7.34 -2.65
CA GLY A 49 -16.33 6.65 -2.74
C GLY A 49 -16.29 5.14 -2.51
N VAL A 50 -15.15 4.55 -2.17
CA VAL A 50 -15.12 3.14 -1.73
C VAL A 50 -15.91 3.01 -0.43
N LYS A 51 -16.82 2.03 -0.35
CA LYS A 51 -17.60 1.81 0.86
C LYS A 51 -16.75 1.19 1.98
N GLN A 52 -17.00 1.57 3.22
CA GLN A 52 -16.28 1.05 4.39
C GLN A 52 -16.32 -0.49 4.47
N GLU A 53 -17.47 -1.10 4.18
CA GLU A 53 -17.63 -2.56 4.18
C GLU A 53 -16.81 -3.28 3.09
N ASN A 54 -16.32 -2.55 2.10
CA ASN A 54 -15.49 -3.04 1.01
C ASN A 54 -13.97 -2.89 1.29
N ILE A 55 -13.61 -2.31 2.43
CA ILE A 55 -12.21 -2.18 2.86
C ILE A 55 -11.91 -3.24 3.92
N LYS A 56 -10.98 -4.14 3.63
CA LYS A 56 -10.51 -5.18 4.55
C LYS A 56 -9.11 -4.88 5.03
N ILE A 57 -8.92 -4.74 6.33
CA ILE A 57 -7.60 -4.59 6.95
C ILE A 57 -7.13 -5.94 7.50
N VAL A 58 -5.88 -6.29 7.20
CA VAL A 58 -5.17 -7.47 7.71
C VAL A 58 -3.85 -7.02 8.31
N ARG A 59 -3.56 -7.42 9.55
CA ARG A 59 -2.31 -7.10 10.24
C ARG A 59 -1.33 -8.24 10.15
N VAL A 60 -0.05 -7.90 9.96
CA VAL A 60 1.07 -8.85 9.95
C VAL A 60 2.20 -8.31 10.82
N PRO A 61 3.05 -9.18 11.42
CA PRO A 61 4.08 -8.72 12.35
C PRO A 61 5.04 -7.69 11.76
N GLY A 62 5.65 -7.98 10.63
CA GLY A 62 6.65 -7.12 10.01
C GLY A 62 6.48 -6.96 8.51
N ALA A 63 7.36 -6.19 7.91
CA ALA A 63 7.33 -5.91 6.48
C ALA A 63 7.51 -7.18 5.63
N PHE A 64 8.34 -8.13 6.08
CA PHE A 64 8.62 -9.35 5.33
C PHE A 64 7.37 -10.22 5.11
N GLU A 65 6.47 -10.27 6.09
CA GLU A 65 5.21 -11.02 6.05
C GLU A 65 4.16 -10.41 5.13
N LEU A 66 4.35 -9.17 4.68
CA LEU A 66 3.49 -8.53 3.68
C LEU A 66 3.38 -9.37 2.40
N SER A 67 4.49 -9.99 1.98
CA SER A 67 4.55 -10.83 0.78
C SER A 67 3.60 -12.02 0.86
N TYR A 68 3.61 -12.74 2.00
CA TYR A 68 2.73 -13.90 2.21
C TYR A 68 1.26 -13.48 2.24
N ALA A 69 0.92 -12.52 3.10
CA ALA A 69 -0.47 -12.09 3.27
C ALA A 69 -1.07 -11.51 1.99
N SER A 70 -0.30 -10.67 1.27
CA SER A 70 -0.73 -10.11 -0.02
C SER A 70 -0.99 -11.23 -1.04
N MET A 71 -0.10 -12.21 -1.15
CA MET A 71 -0.29 -13.33 -2.07
C MET A 71 -1.56 -14.14 -1.74
N GLN A 72 -1.85 -14.40 -0.46
CA GLN A 72 -3.07 -15.13 -0.07
C GLN A 72 -4.34 -14.34 -0.42
N LEU A 73 -4.32 -13.02 -0.20
CA LEU A 73 -5.45 -12.15 -0.55
C LEU A 73 -5.66 -12.08 -2.07
N CYS A 74 -4.58 -11.98 -2.85
CA CYS A 74 -4.66 -12.01 -4.32
C CYS A 74 -5.25 -13.34 -4.82
N LYS A 75 -4.76 -14.47 -4.32
CA LYS A 75 -5.26 -15.80 -4.70
C LYS A 75 -6.72 -16.02 -4.30
N SER A 76 -7.22 -15.34 -3.28
CA SER A 76 -8.62 -15.46 -2.85
C SER A 76 -9.60 -14.92 -3.89
N GLN A 77 -9.17 -14.06 -4.79
CA GLN A 77 -9.98 -13.37 -5.81
C GLN A 77 -11.19 -12.58 -5.24
N LYS A 78 -11.15 -12.26 -3.94
CA LYS A 78 -12.23 -11.53 -3.25
C LYS A 78 -12.07 -10.01 -3.34
N TYR A 79 -10.89 -9.54 -3.73
CA TYR A 79 -10.52 -8.12 -3.73
C TYR A 79 -10.08 -7.68 -5.14
N ASP A 80 -10.38 -6.43 -5.45
CA ASP A 80 -10.00 -5.82 -6.71
C ASP A 80 -8.56 -5.30 -6.69
N ALA A 81 -8.05 -4.95 -5.52
CA ALA A 81 -6.63 -4.62 -5.27
C ALA A 81 -6.21 -4.98 -3.85
N VAL A 82 -4.90 -5.14 -3.65
CA VAL A 82 -4.26 -5.28 -2.34
C VAL A 82 -3.26 -4.14 -2.15
N VAL A 83 -3.28 -3.45 -1.01
CA VAL A 83 -2.28 -2.45 -0.64
C VAL A 83 -1.39 -3.03 0.46
N ALA A 84 -0.08 -3.13 0.21
CA ALA A 84 0.89 -3.64 1.18
C ALA A 84 1.60 -2.46 1.86
N ILE A 85 1.26 -2.21 3.13
CA ILE A 85 1.76 -1.09 3.94
C ILE A 85 2.81 -1.58 4.92
N GLY A 86 4.00 -1.00 4.86
CA GLY A 86 5.08 -1.29 5.78
C GLY A 86 6.10 -0.17 5.89
N CYS A 87 7.03 -0.33 6.81
CA CYS A 87 8.15 0.57 6.99
C CYS A 87 9.37 -0.21 7.48
N VAL A 88 10.47 -0.12 6.75
CA VAL A 88 11.78 -0.65 7.14
C VAL A 88 12.73 0.52 7.27
N ILE A 89 13.34 0.65 8.46
CA ILE A 89 14.34 1.67 8.74
C ILE A 89 15.68 0.98 8.86
N ARG A 90 16.71 1.54 8.23
CA ARG A 90 18.05 0.95 8.19
C ARG A 90 18.66 0.83 9.59
N GLY A 91 19.07 -0.36 9.94
CA GLY A 91 19.85 -0.66 11.12
C GLY A 91 21.35 -0.82 10.79
N GLU A 92 22.11 -1.39 11.71
CA GLU A 92 23.56 -1.54 11.62
C GLU A 92 24.01 -2.67 10.69
N THR A 93 23.12 -3.60 10.34
CA THR A 93 23.46 -4.81 9.59
C THR A 93 22.83 -4.79 8.19
N ALA A 94 23.29 -5.71 7.34
CA ALA A 94 22.71 -5.93 6.01
C ALA A 94 21.26 -6.45 6.02
N HIS A 95 20.67 -6.72 7.19
CA HIS A 95 19.30 -7.21 7.32
C HIS A 95 18.28 -6.32 6.60
N PHE A 96 18.47 -5.00 6.65
CA PHE A 96 17.65 -4.02 5.92
C PHE A 96 17.55 -4.34 4.43
N ASP A 97 18.68 -4.61 3.79
CA ASP A 97 18.76 -4.83 2.34
C ASP A 97 18.05 -6.14 1.95
N PHE A 98 18.19 -7.19 2.76
CA PHE A 98 17.49 -8.46 2.56
C PHE A 98 15.99 -8.34 2.76
N VAL A 99 15.54 -7.64 3.79
CA VAL A 99 14.10 -7.41 4.03
C VAL A 99 13.50 -6.60 2.88
N CYS A 100 14.10 -5.48 2.52
CA CYS A 100 13.62 -4.62 1.42
C CYS A 100 13.55 -5.39 0.10
N SER A 101 14.61 -6.13 -0.24
CA SER A 101 14.66 -6.95 -1.46
C SER A 101 13.61 -8.05 -1.43
N GLY A 102 13.48 -8.77 -0.32
CA GLY A 102 12.52 -9.87 -0.18
C GLY A 102 11.07 -9.40 -0.34
N VAL A 103 10.70 -8.28 0.30
CA VAL A 103 9.36 -7.69 0.17
C VAL A 103 9.11 -7.23 -1.26
N THR A 104 10.08 -6.52 -1.87
CA THR A 104 9.97 -6.05 -3.26
C THR A 104 9.72 -7.21 -4.21
N GLN A 105 10.50 -8.29 -4.10
CA GLN A 105 10.31 -9.49 -4.92
C GLN A 105 8.95 -10.14 -4.67
N GLY A 106 8.54 -10.29 -3.40
CA GLY A 106 7.26 -10.88 -3.04
C GLY A 106 6.06 -10.10 -3.61
N ILE A 107 6.07 -8.79 -3.52
CA ILE A 107 5.00 -7.93 -4.10
C ILE A 107 5.05 -7.97 -5.64
N THR A 108 6.23 -8.00 -6.24
CA THR A 108 6.38 -8.19 -7.70
C THR A 108 5.75 -9.50 -8.14
N LEU A 109 5.96 -10.61 -7.40
CA LEU A 109 5.34 -11.89 -7.70
C LEU A 109 3.81 -11.84 -7.59
N CYS A 110 3.24 -11.11 -6.63
CA CYS A 110 1.79 -10.90 -6.57
C CYS A 110 1.27 -10.27 -7.86
N ASN A 111 1.93 -9.23 -8.36
CA ASN A 111 1.54 -8.53 -9.58
C ASN A 111 1.75 -9.32 -10.88
N THR A 112 2.71 -10.25 -10.91
CA THR A 112 3.05 -11.00 -12.14
C THR A 112 2.41 -12.38 -12.21
N GLN A 113 2.00 -12.94 -11.06
CA GLN A 113 1.44 -14.28 -10.97
C GLN A 113 -0.06 -14.30 -10.64
N THR A 114 -0.65 -13.14 -10.37
CA THR A 114 -2.09 -13.04 -10.08
C THR A 114 -2.72 -11.91 -10.90
N ASP A 115 -4.05 -11.93 -11.01
CA ASP A 115 -4.82 -10.88 -11.68
C ASP A 115 -5.14 -9.68 -10.75
N THR A 116 -4.78 -9.76 -9.47
CA THR A 116 -5.08 -8.71 -8.48
C THR A 116 -3.89 -7.77 -8.31
N PRO A 117 -3.99 -6.50 -8.72
CA PRO A 117 -2.91 -5.54 -8.54
C PRO A 117 -2.57 -5.37 -7.06
N THR A 118 -1.29 -5.43 -6.74
CA THR A 118 -0.76 -5.24 -5.40
C THR A 118 0.09 -3.99 -5.35
N ILE A 119 -0.30 -3.04 -4.50
CA ILE A 119 0.30 -1.72 -4.40
C ILE A 119 1.39 -1.72 -3.34
N PHE A 120 2.58 -1.28 -3.73
CA PHE A 120 3.77 -1.22 -2.88
C PHE A 120 3.77 0.08 -2.06
N CYS A 121 3.26 0.01 -0.84
CA CYS A 121 3.29 1.11 0.14
C CYS A 121 4.29 0.80 1.27
N LEU A 122 5.51 0.41 0.89
CA LEU A 122 6.60 0.14 1.82
C LEU A 122 7.57 1.32 1.83
N LEU A 123 7.76 1.94 2.99
CA LEU A 123 8.84 2.88 3.20
C LEU A 123 10.14 2.12 3.49
N THR A 124 11.23 2.51 2.84
CA THR A 124 12.57 1.90 2.95
C THR A 124 13.56 3.03 3.15
N ASP A 125 13.63 3.52 4.37
CA ASP A 125 14.32 4.77 4.70
C ASP A 125 15.60 4.48 5.52
N ASP A 126 16.63 5.30 5.32
CA ASP A 126 17.87 5.18 6.09
C ASP A 126 17.70 5.70 7.52
N HIS A 127 16.79 6.66 7.74
CA HIS A 127 16.55 7.29 9.02
C HIS A 127 15.05 7.47 9.30
N LYS A 128 14.69 7.41 10.58
CA LYS A 128 13.30 7.55 11.06
C LYS A 128 12.62 8.84 10.59
N GLU A 129 13.37 9.93 10.53
CA GLU A 129 12.88 11.24 10.10
C GLU A 129 12.38 11.24 8.65
N GLN A 130 12.99 10.43 7.79
CA GLN A 130 12.55 10.25 6.41
C GLN A 130 11.19 9.56 6.34
N SER A 131 10.96 8.55 7.19
CA SER A 131 9.68 7.86 7.29
C SER A 131 8.57 8.78 7.85
N ILE A 132 8.89 9.57 8.88
CA ILE A 132 7.95 10.56 9.44
C ILE A 132 7.55 11.58 8.37
N ALA A 133 8.52 12.10 7.62
CA ALA A 133 8.25 13.08 6.55
C ALA A 133 7.29 12.55 5.48
N ARG A 134 7.26 11.21 5.23
CA ARG A 134 6.47 10.54 4.18
C ARG A 134 5.18 9.89 4.69
N SER A 135 4.96 9.89 5.99
CA SER A 135 3.75 9.31 6.61
C SER A 135 2.81 10.38 7.19
N GLY A 136 2.73 11.54 6.54
CA GLY A 136 1.92 12.67 6.97
C GLY A 136 2.72 13.88 7.47
N GLY A 137 4.05 13.85 7.31
CA GLY A 137 4.93 14.98 7.60
C GLY A 137 5.12 15.90 6.38
N SER A 138 6.30 16.53 6.28
CA SER A 138 6.61 17.59 5.31
C SER A 138 6.52 17.18 3.84
N LEU A 139 6.61 15.88 3.54
CA LEU A 139 6.48 15.34 2.18
C LEU A 139 5.09 14.74 1.88
N GLY A 140 4.12 14.94 2.77
CA GLY A 140 2.79 14.35 2.62
C GLY A 140 2.71 12.89 3.11
N ASN A 141 1.70 12.16 2.64
CA ASN A 141 1.41 10.81 3.11
C ASN A 141 1.43 9.78 1.96
N LYS A 142 2.40 8.87 1.98
CA LYS A 142 2.53 7.77 1.00
C LYS A 142 1.33 6.83 0.99
N GLY A 143 0.57 6.73 2.07
CA GLY A 143 -0.67 5.97 2.13
C GLY A 143 -1.75 6.55 1.21
N ILE A 144 -1.85 7.89 1.12
CA ILE A 144 -2.76 8.56 0.18
C ILE A 144 -2.37 8.22 -1.27
N GLU A 145 -1.08 8.35 -1.62
CA GLU A 145 -0.57 7.96 -2.95
C GLU A 145 -0.90 6.51 -3.27
N ALA A 146 -0.74 5.60 -2.28
CA ALA A 146 -1.03 4.18 -2.46
C ALA A 146 -2.53 3.91 -2.68
N GLY A 147 -3.41 4.57 -1.94
CA GLY A 147 -4.87 4.47 -2.14
C GLY A 147 -5.30 4.94 -3.53
N VAL A 148 -4.80 6.11 -3.96
CA VAL A 148 -5.02 6.62 -5.33
C VAL A 148 -4.50 5.63 -6.39
N THR A 149 -3.32 5.06 -6.16
CA THR A 149 -2.74 4.05 -7.07
C THR A 149 -3.61 2.80 -7.13
N ALA A 150 -4.15 2.34 -5.99
CA ALA A 150 -5.06 1.19 -5.96
C ALA A 150 -6.30 1.44 -6.83
N LEU A 151 -6.96 2.59 -6.69
CA LEU A 151 -8.13 2.95 -7.50
C LEU A 151 -7.83 2.96 -9.01
N LYS A 152 -6.72 3.57 -9.41
CA LYS A 152 -6.27 3.60 -10.81
C LYS A 152 -5.97 2.22 -11.36
N MET A 153 -5.34 1.35 -10.56
CA MET A 153 -5.00 -0.01 -10.99
C MET A 153 -6.23 -0.91 -11.06
N ILE A 154 -7.24 -0.70 -10.23
CA ILE A 154 -8.53 -1.39 -10.33
C ILE A 154 -9.23 -0.98 -11.64
N ASP A 155 -9.29 0.31 -11.92
CA ASP A 155 -9.89 0.84 -13.14
C ASP A 155 -9.19 0.30 -14.39
N LEU A 156 -7.86 0.36 -14.42
CA LEU A 156 -7.06 -0.22 -15.51
C LEU A 156 -7.36 -1.71 -15.72
N ARG A 157 -7.36 -2.49 -14.63
CA ARG A 157 -7.67 -3.94 -14.68
C ARG A 157 -9.06 -4.20 -15.27
N ARG A 158 -10.06 -3.36 -14.94
CA ARG A 158 -11.42 -3.48 -15.48
C ARG A 158 -11.49 -3.17 -16.97
N GLN A 159 -10.71 -2.19 -17.43
CA GLN A 159 -10.64 -1.82 -18.86
C GLN A 159 -9.92 -2.88 -19.69
N MET A 160 -9.09 -3.74 -19.10
CA MET A 160 -8.34 -4.80 -19.76
C MET A 160 -9.12 -6.13 -19.86
N LYS A 161 -10.29 -6.22 -19.23
CA LYS A 161 -11.20 -7.38 -19.29
C LYS A 161 -12.30 -7.21 -20.31
#